data_201afc52af98d074b05c2952ee987ec1
#
_entry.id   201afc52af98d074b05c2952ee987ec1
#
_cell.length_a   1.000
_cell.length_b   1.000
_cell.length_c   1.000
_cell.angle_alpha   90.00
_cell.angle_beta   90.00
_cell.angle_gamma   90.00
#
_symmetry.space_group_name_H-M   'P 1'
#
loop_
_entity.id
_entity.type
_entity.pdbx_description
1 polymer ?
#
loop_
_entity_poly.entity_id
_entity_poly.type
_entity_poly.pdbx_seq_one_letter_code
_entity_poly.pdbx_strand_id
1 'polypeptide(L)'
;NWYRQGGQNVLYWHWSPTYGWEMNFPVNGYNECMIMYILAAASPTHGVPAAVYHDGWAQNGAIVSPHKVEGIELHLRYQGTEAGPLFWAQYSFLGLDPVGLKDEYCPSYFHEMRNLTLVNRAYCIRNPKHYKGFGPDCWGLTASYSVDGYAAHSPNEQEDKGVISPTAALSSIVYTPEYSMQVMRHLYGMGDKVFGPFGFYDAFSETDNWYPQRYLAIDQGPIAVMIENYRSGLLWKLFMSHPDVQAGLTKLGFNTNKQDVRQK
;
A
#
# COMPACT_ATOMS: atom_id res chain seq x y z
N ASN A 1 -11.00 14.22 20.41
CA ASN A 1 -9.65 13.65 20.51
C ASN A 1 -9.54 12.27 19.85
N TRP A 2 -9.45 12.23 18.54
CA TRP A 2 -9.42 11.01 17.73
C TRP A 2 -8.26 10.06 18.03
N TYR A 3 -7.17 10.57 18.62
CA TYR A 3 -5.97 9.79 18.88
C TYR A 3 -5.81 9.36 20.34
N ARG A 4 -6.66 9.83 21.25
CA ARG A 4 -6.53 9.60 22.69
C ARG A 4 -7.72 8.87 23.30
N GLN A 5 -8.27 7.92 22.61
CA GLN A 5 -9.27 7.04 23.18
C GLN A 5 -8.65 6.27 24.36
N GLY A 6 -9.21 6.42 25.54
CA GLY A 6 -8.69 5.79 26.75
C GLY A 6 -7.28 6.26 27.19
N GLY A 7 -6.76 7.35 26.60
CA GLY A 7 -5.47 7.94 26.96
C GLY A 7 -4.25 7.43 26.17
N GLN A 8 -4.40 6.50 25.24
CA GLN A 8 -3.30 5.99 24.41
C GLN A 8 -2.85 7.03 23.38
N ASN A 9 -1.55 7.05 23.08
CA ASN A 9 -0.95 7.86 22.02
C ASN A 9 -0.98 7.10 20.69
N VAL A 10 -2.17 6.85 20.14
CA VAL A 10 -2.35 6.12 18.87
C VAL A 10 -3.56 6.66 18.15
N LEU A 11 -3.55 6.64 16.80
CA LEU A 11 -4.72 6.92 15.99
C LEU A 11 -5.56 5.66 15.84
N TYR A 12 -6.88 5.85 15.72
CA TYR A 12 -7.83 4.75 15.58
C TYR A 12 -8.42 4.73 14.18
N TRP A 13 -8.69 3.54 13.67
CA TRP A 13 -9.21 3.29 12.33
C TRP A 13 -10.57 3.94 12.09
N HIS A 14 -11.45 3.85 13.07
CA HIS A 14 -12.85 4.21 12.85
C HIS A 14 -13.45 4.94 14.06
N TRP A 15 -14.22 5.95 13.74
CA TRP A 15 -15.18 6.58 14.64
C TRP A 15 -16.44 6.96 13.85
N SER A 16 -17.60 6.85 14.46
CA SER A 16 -18.84 7.38 13.89
C SER A 16 -19.72 8.00 14.96
N PRO A 17 -20.63 8.94 14.59
CA PRO A 17 -21.58 9.49 15.55
C PRO A 17 -22.56 8.44 16.10
N THR A 18 -22.80 7.36 15.38
CA THR A 18 -23.74 6.30 15.79
C THR A 18 -23.10 5.30 16.73
N TYR A 19 -21.87 4.85 16.42
CA TYR A 19 -21.19 3.75 17.13
C TYR A 19 -20.00 4.24 17.96
N GLY A 20 -19.67 5.54 17.91
CA GLY A 20 -18.48 6.05 18.61
C GLY A 20 -17.22 5.31 18.22
N TRP A 21 -16.52 4.80 19.22
CA TRP A 21 -15.27 4.04 19.10
C TRP A 21 -15.47 2.52 19.18
N GLU A 22 -16.65 2.00 18.90
CA GLU A 22 -17.01 0.58 19.12
C GLU A 22 -16.03 -0.39 18.44
N MET A 23 -15.50 -0.04 17.25
CA MET A 23 -14.51 -0.87 16.57
C MET A 23 -13.21 -1.01 17.37
N ASN A 24 -12.83 -0.01 18.15
CA ASN A 24 -11.65 0.02 19.03
C ASN A 24 -10.38 -0.55 18.37
N PHE A 25 -10.12 -0.18 17.12
CA PHE A 25 -9.02 -0.68 16.32
C PHE A 25 -7.88 0.35 16.22
N PRO A 26 -6.80 0.20 17.01
CA PRO A 26 -5.64 1.07 16.92
C PRO A 26 -4.86 0.77 15.64
N VAL A 27 -4.44 1.83 14.94
CA VAL A 27 -3.65 1.74 13.71
C VAL A 27 -2.16 1.76 14.09
N ASN A 28 -1.54 0.60 14.13
CA ASN A 28 -0.14 0.44 14.53
C ASN A 28 0.57 -0.65 13.72
N GLY A 29 1.89 -0.56 13.62
CA GLY A 29 2.63 -1.36 12.64
C GLY A 29 2.38 -0.86 11.22
N TYR A 30 3.14 -1.37 10.26
CA TYR A 30 3.03 -0.87 8.89
C TYR A 30 1.74 -1.34 8.21
N ASN A 31 1.01 -0.40 7.65
CA ASN A 31 -0.16 -0.57 6.79
C ASN A 31 -0.33 0.68 5.88
N GLU A 32 -1.45 0.82 5.19
CA GLU A 32 -1.75 1.94 4.27
C GLU A 32 -1.87 3.31 4.96
N CYS A 33 -2.06 3.34 6.28
CA CYS A 33 -2.44 4.55 7.02
C CYS A 33 -1.26 5.41 7.49
N MET A 34 -0.02 5.15 7.08
CA MET A 34 1.14 5.99 7.45
C MET A 34 0.88 7.48 7.17
N ILE A 35 0.29 7.79 6.02
CA ILE A 35 -0.05 9.17 5.63
C ILE A 35 -1.00 9.84 6.64
N MET A 36 -1.87 9.09 7.29
CA MET A 36 -2.81 9.62 8.30
C MET A 36 -2.06 10.22 9.49
N TYR A 37 -0.98 9.58 9.94
CA TYR A 37 -0.13 10.10 11.03
C TYR A 37 0.61 11.37 10.61
N ILE A 38 1.11 11.41 9.39
CA ILE A 38 1.78 12.59 8.84
C ILE A 38 0.81 13.76 8.74
N LEU A 39 -0.38 13.55 8.19
CA LEU A 39 -1.41 14.59 8.08
C LEU A 39 -1.96 15.04 9.43
N ALA A 40 -2.12 14.12 10.39
CA ALA A 40 -2.52 14.47 11.75
C ALA A 40 -1.45 15.34 12.45
N ALA A 41 -0.16 15.04 12.24
CA ALA A 41 0.94 15.87 12.76
C ALA A 41 1.06 17.21 12.04
N ALA A 42 0.73 17.24 10.74
CA ALA A 42 0.78 18.41 9.86
C ALA A 42 -0.32 19.45 10.15
N SER A 43 -1.40 19.06 10.82
CA SER A 43 -2.55 19.95 11.05
C SER A 43 -2.12 21.23 11.76
N PRO A 44 -2.40 22.44 11.19
CA PRO A 44 -1.97 23.70 11.78
C PRO A 44 -2.75 24.08 13.04
N THR A 45 -3.95 23.53 13.22
CA THR A 45 -4.85 23.89 14.32
C THR A 45 -5.07 22.77 15.35
N HIS A 46 -5.01 21.51 14.91
CA HIS A 46 -5.31 20.34 15.72
C HIS A 46 -4.22 19.26 15.61
N GLY A 47 -2.97 19.69 15.37
CA GLY A 47 -1.84 18.81 15.20
C GLY A 47 -1.57 17.91 16.40
N VAL A 48 -1.43 16.60 16.16
CA VAL A 48 -1.07 15.64 17.20
C VAL A 48 0.41 15.76 17.59
N PRO A 49 0.78 15.44 18.86
CA PRO A 49 2.19 15.35 19.25
C PRO A 49 2.94 14.26 18.46
N ALA A 50 4.26 14.42 18.28
CA ALA A 50 5.10 13.41 17.65
C ALA A 50 5.05 12.04 18.38
N ALA A 51 4.86 12.05 19.69
CA ALA A 51 4.68 10.84 20.49
C ALA A 51 3.57 9.91 19.96
N VAL A 52 2.52 10.46 19.29
CA VAL A 52 1.46 9.65 18.71
C VAL A 52 1.99 8.76 17.57
N TYR A 53 2.98 9.24 16.81
CA TYR A 53 3.67 8.46 15.81
C TYR A 53 4.62 7.44 16.43
N HIS A 54 5.47 7.88 17.33
CA HIS A 54 6.51 7.03 17.93
C HIS A 54 5.92 5.94 18.84
N ASP A 55 5.00 6.29 19.73
CA ASP A 55 4.37 5.35 20.65
C ASP A 55 3.30 4.49 19.96
N GLY A 56 2.47 5.13 19.12
CA GLY A 56 1.33 4.50 18.47
C GLY A 56 1.73 3.73 17.22
N TRP A 57 2.05 4.43 16.14
CA TRP A 57 2.41 3.80 14.85
C TRP A 57 3.62 2.89 14.96
N ALA A 58 4.74 3.44 15.44
CA ALA A 58 6.01 2.74 15.51
C ALA A 58 6.16 1.82 16.73
N GLN A 59 5.22 1.89 17.69
CA GLN A 59 5.21 1.06 18.90
C GLN A 59 6.55 1.09 19.63
N ASN A 60 7.07 2.30 19.84
CA ASN A 60 8.38 2.53 20.48
C ASN A 60 9.52 1.74 19.82
N GLY A 61 9.52 1.66 18.50
CA GLY A 61 10.51 0.95 17.69
C GLY A 61 10.20 -0.50 17.40
N ALA A 62 9.17 -1.10 17.97
CA ALA A 62 8.78 -2.48 17.68
C ALA A 62 8.25 -2.70 16.24
N ILE A 63 8.05 -1.62 15.48
CA ILE A 63 7.78 -1.68 14.05
C ILE A 63 9.00 -2.18 13.24
N VAL A 64 10.22 -2.02 13.76
CA VAL A 64 11.44 -2.54 13.13
C VAL A 64 11.55 -4.03 13.45
N SER A 65 11.31 -4.87 12.44
CA SER A 65 11.26 -6.32 12.58
C SER A 65 11.76 -7.00 11.30
N PRO A 66 13.06 -6.97 11.02
CA PRO A 66 13.61 -7.56 9.79
C PRO A 66 13.29 -9.05 9.69
N HIS A 67 12.71 -9.44 8.56
CA HIS A 67 12.33 -10.82 8.27
C HIS A 67 12.34 -11.06 6.75
N LYS A 68 12.13 -12.31 6.33
CA LYS A 68 12.09 -12.68 4.91
C LYS A 68 10.79 -13.38 4.56
N VAL A 69 10.18 -12.94 3.48
CA VAL A 69 9.02 -13.58 2.86
C VAL A 69 9.37 -13.86 1.40
N GLU A 70 9.11 -15.07 0.90
CA GLU A 70 9.52 -15.52 -0.45
C GLU A 70 11.04 -15.30 -0.72
N GLY A 71 11.86 -15.37 0.33
CA GLY A 71 13.30 -15.12 0.25
C GLY A 71 13.71 -13.65 0.14
N ILE A 72 12.75 -12.72 0.10
CA ILE A 72 12.96 -11.27 -0.01
C ILE A 72 12.89 -10.65 1.38
N GLU A 73 13.83 -9.76 1.68
CA GLU A 73 13.95 -9.11 2.97
C GLU A 73 12.94 -7.96 3.10
N LEU A 74 12.19 -7.96 4.20
CA LEU A 74 11.34 -6.88 4.65
C LEU A 74 11.87 -6.35 5.99
N HIS A 75 11.86 -5.05 6.17
CA HIS A 75 12.42 -4.39 7.36
C HIS A 75 11.39 -4.09 8.43
N LEU A 76 10.15 -3.82 8.00
CA LEU A 76 9.08 -3.39 8.88
C LEU A 76 8.17 -4.56 9.27
N ARG A 77 7.58 -4.44 10.46
CA ARG A 77 6.49 -5.32 10.89
C ARG A 77 5.17 -4.81 10.31
N TYR A 78 4.55 -5.63 9.50
CA TYR A 78 3.24 -5.38 8.92
C TYR A 78 2.12 -5.73 9.92
N GLN A 79 1.03 -4.95 9.90
CA GLN A 79 -0.07 -5.14 10.85
C GLN A 79 -0.79 -6.47 10.58
N GLY A 80 -0.67 -7.42 11.52
CA GLY A 80 -1.41 -8.70 11.48
C GLY A 80 -0.95 -9.71 10.44
N THR A 81 0.14 -9.46 9.72
CA THR A 81 0.65 -10.35 8.66
C THR A 81 2.16 -10.20 8.46
N GLU A 82 2.79 -11.14 7.76
CA GLU A 82 4.21 -11.04 7.39
C GLU A 82 4.43 -10.14 6.17
N ALA A 83 3.45 -10.11 5.23
CA ALA A 83 3.45 -9.22 4.06
C ALA A 83 1.99 -8.95 3.66
N GLY A 84 1.59 -7.70 3.68
CA GLY A 84 0.20 -7.30 3.46
C GLY A 84 -0.21 -7.20 1.99
N PRO A 85 -1.47 -6.85 1.76
CA PRO A 85 -2.00 -6.55 0.44
C PRO A 85 -1.27 -5.35 -0.17
N LEU A 86 -1.14 -5.29 -1.50
CA LEU A 86 -0.28 -4.29 -2.14
C LEU A 86 -0.77 -2.84 -2.05
N PHE A 87 -2.03 -2.59 -1.74
CA PHE A 87 -2.45 -1.22 -1.47
C PHE A 87 -1.67 -0.58 -0.30
N TRP A 88 -1.07 -1.37 0.59
CA TRP A 88 -0.16 -0.89 1.63
C TRP A 88 1.13 -0.26 1.07
N ALA A 89 1.57 -0.69 -0.11
CA ALA A 89 2.67 -0.05 -0.83
C ALA A 89 2.23 1.18 -1.64
N GLN A 90 0.93 1.46 -1.74
CA GLN A 90 0.39 2.43 -2.67
C GLN A 90 -0.25 3.64 -1.98
N TYR A 91 -1.20 3.44 -1.06
CA TYR A 91 -2.07 4.50 -0.56
C TYR A 91 -1.33 5.68 0.06
N SER A 92 -0.42 5.44 0.99
CA SER A 92 0.38 6.53 1.56
C SER A 92 1.24 7.23 0.50
N PHE A 93 1.66 6.50 -0.53
CA PHE A 93 2.55 6.99 -1.57
C PHE A 93 1.85 7.52 -2.82
N LEU A 94 0.52 7.64 -2.80
CA LEU A 94 -0.17 8.44 -3.82
C LEU A 94 0.25 9.91 -3.73
N GLY A 95 0.47 10.41 -2.52
CA GLY A 95 0.92 11.78 -2.25
C GLY A 95 2.37 11.87 -1.76
N LEU A 96 2.80 10.99 -0.86
CA LEU A 96 4.17 10.97 -0.36
C LEU A 96 5.11 10.39 -1.43
N ASP A 97 6.19 11.09 -1.72
CA ASP A 97 7.26 10.56 -2.59
C ASP A 97 8.14 9.60 -1.79
N PRO A 98 8.14 8.29 -2.08
CA PRO A 98 8.95 7.33 -1.34
C PRO A 98 10.44 7.46 -1.64
N VAL A 99 10.83 8.14 -2.74
CA VAL A 99 12.21 8.28 -3.18
C VAL A 99 12.96 9.22 -2.25
N GLY A 100 13.89 8.67 -1.48
CA GLY A 100 14.66 9.40 -0.46
C GLY A 100 13.89 9.60 0.85
N LEU A 101 12.65 9.11 0.97
CA LEU A 101 11.90 9.14 2.21
C LEU A 101 12.41 8.06 3.17
N LYS A 102 12.77 8.51 4.36
CA LYS A 102 13.23 7.65 5.47
C LYS A 102 12.90 8.30 6.82
N ASP A 103 12.90 7.51 7.85
CA ASP A 103 12.84 7.93 9.25
C ASP A 103 13.77 7.07 10.12
N GLU A 104 13.65 7.16 11.43
CA GLU A 104 14.46 6.34 12.34
C GLU A 104 14.10 4.84 12.31
N TYR A 105 12.93 4.49 11.79
CA TYR A 105 12.41 3.12 11.75
C TYR A 105 12.57 2.45 10.39
N CYS A 106 12.61 3.22 9.31
CA CYS A 106 12.74 2.70 7.96
C CYS A 106 13.83 3.46 7.18
N PRO A 107 14.94 2.79 6.83
CA PRO A 107 16.06 3.44 6.15
C PRO A 107 15.73 3.85 4.71
N SER A 108 14.70 3.25 4.10
CA SER A 108 14.22 3.61 2.76
C SER A 108 12.83 3.05 2.51
N TYR A 109 11.83 3.90 2.51
CA TYR A 109 10.46 3.49 2.16
C TYR A 109 10.33 3.04 0.70
N PHE A 110 11.13 3.60 -0.21
CA PHE A 110 11.15 3.10 -1.59
C PHE A 110 11.58 1.64 -1.69
N HIS A 111 12.67 1.27 -1.02
CA HIS A 111 13.17 -0.10 -1.04
C HIS A 111 12.22 -1.07 -0.32
N GLU A 112 11.66 -0.66 0.80
CA GLU A 112 10.69 -1.46 1.55
C GLU A 112 9.44 -1.76 0.69
N MET A 113 8.86 -0.75 0.05
CA MET A 113 7.67 -0.94 -0.79
C MET A 113 7.97 -1.71 -2.08
N ARG A 114 9.17 -1.51 -2.64
CA ARG A 114 9.63 -2.32 -3.76
C ARG A 114 9.75 -3.80 -3.36
N ASN A 115 10.33 -4.08 -2.21
CA ASN A 115 10.48 -5.44 -1.71
C ASN A 115 9.11 -6.07 -1.42
N LEU A 116 8.17 -5.34 -0.80
CA LEU A 116 6.78 -5.80 -0.61
C LEU A 116 6.12 -6.15 -1.95
N THR A 117 6.33 -5.33 -2.99
CA THR A 117 5.85 -5.61 -4.35
C THR A 117 6.47 -6.88 -4.93
N LEU A 118 7.77 -7.07 -4.74
CA LEU A 118 8.47 -8.27 -5.20
C LEU A 118 8.04 -9.54 -4.45
N VAL A 119 7.75 -9.45 -3.16
CA VAL A 119 7.15 -10.55 -2.36
C VAL A 119 5.83 -10.99 -2.97
N ASN A 120 4.94 -10.05 -3.25
CA ASN A 120 3.63 -10.33 -3.84
C ASN A 120 3.76 -11.04 -5.20
N ARG A 121 4.67 -10.53 -6.06
CA ARG A 121 4.98 -11.16 -7.35
C ARG A 121 5.58 -12.56 -7.18
N ALA A 122 6.55 -12.74 -6.29
CA ALA A 122 7.22 -14.03 -6.07
C ALA A 122 6.23 -15.09 -5.56
N TYR A 123 5.32 -14.72 -4.66
CA TYR A 123 4.25 -15.57 -4.18
C TYR A 123 3.33 -16.03 -5.33
N CYS A 124 2.88 -15.12 -6.20
CA CYS A 124 2.05 -15.47 -7.35
C CYS A 124 2.79 -16.37 -8.35
N ILE A 125 4.10 -16.20 -8.53
CA ILE A 125 4.92 -17.09 -9.37
C ILE A 125 5.05 -18.47 -8.73
N ARG A 126 5.31 -18.56 -7.43
CA ARG A 126 5.37 -19.83 -6.69
C ARG A 126 4.02 -20.54 -6.72
N ASN A 127 2.94 -19.78 -6.66
CA ASN A 127 1.55 -20.24 -6.79
C ASN A 127 1.25 -21.51 -5.99
N PRO A 128 1.29 -21.47 -4.66
CA PRO A 128 1.25 -22.67 -3.82
C PRO A 128 -0.08 -23.45 -3.93
N LYS A 129 -1.14 -22.74 -4.33
CA LYS A 129 -2.49 -23.31 -4.51
C LYS A 129 -2.81 -23.70 -5.95
N HIS A 130 -1.86 -23.54 -6.87
CA HIS A 130 -1.99 -23.90 -8.28
C HIS A 130 -3.16 -23.22 -9.01
N TYR A 131 -3.44 -21.95 -8.69
CA TYR A 131 -4.46 -21.17 -9.36
C TYR A 131 -4.09 -20.90 -10.83
N LYS A 132 -5.07 -20.99 -11.74
CA LYS A 132 -4.88 -20.65 -13.13
C LYS A 132 -4.51 -19.17 -13.29
N GLY A 133 -3.67 -18.89 -14.27
CA GLY A 133 -3.27 -17.53 -14.63
C GLY A 133 -2.17 -16.96 -13.76
N PHE A 134 -1.99 -17.41 -12.52
CA PHE A 134 -0.91 -16.90 -11.67
C PHE A 134 0.47 -17.19 -12.26
N GLY A 135 1.31 -16.15 -12.39
CA GLY A 135 2.63 -16.29 -12.99
C GLY A 135 3.39 -14.98 -13.10
N PRO A 136 4.52 -14.97 -13.85
CA PRO A 136 5.42 -13.83 -13.92
C PRO A 136 4.82 -12.59 -14.59
N ASP A 137 3.82 -12.74 -15.42
CA ASP A 137 3.11 -11.69 -16.15
C ASP A 137 1.63 -11.55 -15.75
N CYS A 138 1.18 -12.34 -14.76
CA CYS A 138 -0.16 -12.24 -14.18
C CYS A 138 -0.07 -12.43 -12.65
N TRP A 139 0.04 -11.34 -11.93
CA TRP A 139 0.18 -11.30 -10.47
C TRP A 139 -0.45 -10.01 -9.93
N GLY A 140 -0.73 -10.01 -8.64
CA GLY A 140 -1.20 -8.84 -7.94
C GLY A 140 -2.32 -9.16 -6.97
N LEU A 141 -1.96 -9.29 -5.68
CA LEU A 141 -2.88 -9.52 -4.58
C LEU A 141 -3.04 -8.23 -3.77
N THR A 142 -4.28 -7.78 -3.67
CA THR A 142 -4.68 -6.65 -2.83
C THR A 142 -6.15 -6.79 -2.46
N ALA A 143 -6.68 -5.93 -1.58
CA ALA A 143 -8.11 -5.95 -1.32
C ALA A 143 -8.88 -5.62 -2.61
N SER A 144 -9.88 -6.43 -2.91
CA SER A 144 -10.72 -6.33 -4.10
C SER A 144 -11.95 -7.22 -3.98
N TYR A 145 -12.81 -7.23 -4.97
CA TYR A 145 -13.86 -8.24 -5.06
C TYR A 145 -13.28 -9.63 -5.29
N SER A 146 -13.99 -10.63 -4.76
CA SER A 146 -13.86 -12.04 -5.07
C SER A 146 -15.24 -12.62 -5.41
N VAL A 147 -15.31 -13.92 -5.70
CA VAL A 147 -16.60 -14.62 -5.89
C VAL A 147 -17.48 -14.54 -4.64
N ASP A 148 -16.88 -14.45 -3.47
CA ASP A 148 -17.56 -14.41 -2.16
C ASP A 148 -17.79 -12.99 -1.63
N GLY A 149 -17.42 -11.94 -2.40
CA GLY A 149 -17.53 -10.55 -2.00
C GLY A 149 -16.19 -9.86 -1.86
N TYR A 150 -16.17 -8.65 -1.28
CA TYR A 150 -14.95 -7.87 -1.07
C TYR A 150 -14.14 -8.43 0.10
N ALA A 151 -12.86 -8.65 -0.11
CA ALA A 151 -11.94 -9.15 0.91
C ALA A 151 -10.51 -8.67 0.67
N ALA A 152 -9.68 -8.68 1.71
CA ALA A 152 -8.24 -8.54 1.55
C ALA A 152 -7.68 -9.82 0.91
N HIS A 153 -6.77 -9.65 -0.06
CA HIS A 153 -5.98 -10.72 -0.63
C HIS A 153 -4.51 -10.35 -0.43
N SER A 154 -3.76 -11.25 0.20
CA SER A 154 -2.36 -11.04 0.53
C SER A 154 -1.53 -12.26 0.12
N PRO A 155 -0.18 -12.14 0.04
CA PRO A 155 0.70 -13.23 -0.35
C PRO A 155 0.87 -14.26 0.78
N ASN A 156 -0.22 -14.84 1.22
CA ASN A 156 -0.30 -15.95 2.17
C ASN A 156 -1.48 -16.87 1.84
N GLU A 157 -1.39 -18.14 2.24
CA GLU A 157 -2.38 -19.16 1.87
C GLU A 157 -3.76 -18.97 2.52
N GLN A 158 -3.86 -18.22 3.62
CA GLN A 158 -5.13 -17.96 4.32
C GLN A 158 -5.97 -16.92 3.57
N GLU A 159 -5.33 -15.88 3.05
CA GLU A 159 -6.00 -14.73 2.42
C GLU A 159 -6.02 -14.81 0.89
N ASP A 160 -5.16 -15.62 0.26
CA ASP A 160 -5.19 -15.84 -1.17
C ASP A 160 -6.40 -16.67 -1.59
N LYS A 161 -7.27 -16.07 -2.40
CA LYS A 161 -8.52 -16.65 -2.94
C LYS A 161 -8.44 -16.95 -4.45
N GLY A 162 -7.25 -16.91 -5.06
CA GLY A 162 -7.11 -17.13 -6.50
C GLY A 162 -7.63 -15.97 -7.35
N VAL A 163 -7.61 -14.76 -6.80
CA VAL A 163 -8.10 -13.54 -7.45
C VAL A 163 -6.91 -12.64 -7.77
N ILE A 164 -6.82 -12.18 -9.01
CA ILE A 164 -5.89 -11.14 -9.44
C ILE A 164 -6.61 -9.79 -9.48
N SER A 165 -6.00 -8.79 -8.86
CA SER A 165 -6.45 -7.40 -8.87
C SER A 165 -5.49 -6.58 -9.73
N PRO A 166 -5.89 -6.11 -10.92
CA PRO A 166 -5.01 -5.35 -11.81
C PRO A 166 -4.30 -4.19 -11.14
N THR A 167 -5.00 -3.46 -10.26
CA THR A 167 -4.44 -2.33 -9.52
C THR A 167 -3.18 -2.70 -8.73
N ALA A 168 -3.11 -3.90 -8.16
CA ALA A 168 -1.98 -4.32 -7.34
C ALA A 168 -0.65 -4.25 -8.11
N ALA A 169 -0.61 -4.81 -9.32
CA ALA A 169 0.57 -4.78 -10.17
C ALA A 169 0.76 -3.42 -10.87
N LEU A 170 -0.34 -2.84 -11.40
CA LEU A 170 -0.26 -1.62 -12.22
C LEU A 170 0.07 -0.38 -11.38
N SER A 171 -0.50 -0.27 -10.18
CA SER A 171 -0.19 0.83 -9.26
C SER A 171 1.19 0.70 -8.61
N SER A 172 1.84 -0.46 -8.77
CA SER A 172 3.23 -0.68 -8.33
C SER A 172 4.28 -0.26 -9.37
N ILE A 173 3.87 0.37 -10.49
CA ILE A 173 4.76 0.76 -11.60
C ILE A 173 5.93 1.64 -11.15
N VAL A 174 5.77 2.43 -10.09
CA VAL A 174 6.85 3.27 -9.55
C VAL A 174 7.96 2.45 -8.90
N TYR A 175 7.67 1.25 -8.42
CA TYR A 175 8.61 0.34 -7.73
C TYR A 175 9.19 -0.71 -8.67
N THR A 176 8.37 -1.23 -9.59
CA THR A 176 8.71 -2.36 -10.47
C THR A 176 8.21 -2.12 -11.90
N PRO A 177 8.69 -1.06 -12.60
CA PRO A 177 8.13 -0.64 -13.88
C PRO A 177 8.13 -1.75 -14.94
N GLU A 178 9.19 -2.55 -15.00
CA GLU A 178 9.32 -3.64 -15.97
C GLU A 178 8.25 -4.71 -15.73
N TYR A 179 8.09 -5.16 -14.49
CA TYR A 179 7.12 -6.20 -14.14
C TYR A 179 5.67 -5.69 -14.22
N SER A 180 5.42 -4.46 -13.80
CA SER A 180 4.11 -3.83 -13.93
C SER A 180 3.70 -3.68 -15.40
N MET A 181 4.63 -3.31 -16.29
CA MET A 181 4.38 -3.22 -17.71
C MET A 181 4.17 -4.59 -18.38
N GLN A 182 4.81 -5.65 -17.89
CA GLN A 182 4.53 -7.02 -18.35
C GLN A 182 3.09 -7.41 -18.05
N VAL A 183 2.65 -7.22 -16.80
CA VAL A 183 1.26 -7.46 -16.38
C VAL A 183 0.27 -6.62 -17.20
N MET A 184 0.55 -5.33 -17.36
CA MET A 184 -0.33 -4.44 -18.14
C MET A 184 -0.55 -4.95 -19.56
N ARG A 185 0.52 -5.38 -20.25
CA ARG A 185 0.42 -5.94 -21.62
C ARG A 185 -0.35 -7.25 -21.64
N HIS A 186 -0.10 -8.13 -20.68
CA HIS A 186 -0.80 -9.41 -20.56
C HIS A 186 -2.30 -9.17 -20.37
N LEU A 187 -2.68 -8.37 -19.36
CA LEU A 187 -4.08 -8.08 -19.06
C LEU A 187 -4.79 -7.33 -20.20
N TYR A 188 -4.11 -6.39 -20.85
CA TYR A 188 -4.66 -5.72 -22.03
C TYR A 188 -4.94 -6.70 -23.17
N GLY A 189 -4.08 -7.70 -23.36
CA GLY A 189 -4.27 -8.79 -24.32
C GLY A 189 -5.46 -9.71 -24.02
N MET A 190 -5.95 -9.74 -22.77
CA MET A 190 -7.17 -10.48 -22.41
C MET A 190 -8.47 -9.79 -22.89
N GLY A 191 -8.37 -8.54 -23.35
CA GLY A 191 -9.47 -7.77 -23.95
C GLY A 191 -10.62 -7.50 -22.98
N ASP A 192 -11.85 -7.57 -23.48
CA ASP A 192 -13.07 -7.19 -22.76
C ASP A 192 -13.35 -7.99 -21.47
N LYS A 193 -12.61 -9.07 -21.26
CA LYS A 193 -12.72 -9.83 -20.00
C LYS A 193 -12.27 -9.04 -18.78
N VAL A 194 -11.22 -8.22 -18.95
CA VAL A 194 -10.57 -7.51 -17.84
C VAL A 194 -10.39 -6.02 -18.11
N PHE A 195 -10.71 -5.55 -19.32
CA PHE A 195 -10.54 -4.15 -19.69
C PHE A 195 -11.83 -3.61 -20.33
N GLY A 196 -12.34 -2.50 -19.82
CA GLY A 196 -13.58 -1.87 -20.25
C GLY A 196 -13.43 -0.38 -20.51
N PRO A 197 -14.55 0.36 -20.64
CA PRO A 197 -14.54 1.77 -21.06
C PRO A 197 -13.81 2.72 -20.10
N PHE A 198 -13.64 2.34 -18.83
CA PHE A 198 -12.93 3.14 -17.83
C PHE A 198 -11.59 2.52 -17.39
N GLY A 199 -11.04 1.60 -18.19
CA GLY A 199 -9.79 0.90 -17.90
C GLY A 199 -10.00 -0.53 -17.37
N PHE A 200 -9.03 -1.02 -16.60
CA PHE A 200 -9.11 -2.38 -16.04
C PHE A 200 -10.23 -2.50 -15.01
N TYR A 201 -10.94 -3.63 -15.05
CA TYR A 201 -11.91 -3.99 -14.03
C TYR A 201 -11.21 -4.30 -12.70
N ASP A 202 -11.98 -4.33 -11.62
CA ASP A 202 -11.48 -4.46 -10.26
C ASP A 202 -10.66 -5.73 -10.01
N ALA A 203 -11.19 -6.87 -10.39
CA ALA A 203 -10.57 -8.16 -10.12
C ALA A 203 -11.11 -9.24 -11.05
N PHE A 204 -10.39 -10.38 -11.14
CA PHE A 204 -10.83 -11.57 -11.87
C PHE A 204 -10.19 -12.83 -11.28
N SER A 205 -10.80 -13.99 -11.56
CA SER A 205 -10.24 -15.32 -11.27
C SER A 205 -10.36 -16.22 -12.48
N GLU A 206 -9.22 -16.64 -13.04
CA GLU A 206 -9.22 -17.62 -14.13
C GLU A 206 -9.59 -19.02 -13.64
N THR A 207 -9.28 -19.33 -12.41
CA THR A 207 -9.63 -20.61 -11.77
C THR A 207 -11.13 -20.79 -11.71
N ASP A 208 -11.86 -19.77 -11.30
CA ASP A 208 -13.30 -19.78 -11.14
C ASP A 208 -14.05 -19.39 -12.42
N ASN A 209 -13.31 -19.06 -13.48
CA ASN A 209 -13.84 -18.46 -14.70
C ASN A 209 -14.73 -17.24 -14.40
N TRP A 210 -14.27 -16.40 -13.47
CA TRP A 210 -15.00 -15.27 -12.92
C TRP A 210 -14.37 -13.95 -13.39
N TYR A 211 -15.13 -13.15 -14.17
CA TYR A 211 -14.71 -11.91 -14.79
C TYR A 211 -15.79 -10.84 -14.61
N PRO A 212 -15.92 -10.22 -13.43
CA PRO A 212 -16.92 -9.19 -13.18
C PRO A 212 -16.55 -7.90 -13.89
N GLN A 213 -17.50 -7.30 -14.56
CA GLN A 213 -17.32 -5.98 -15.19
C GLN A 213 -17.63 -4.87 -14.18
N ARG A 214 -16.83 -4.78 -13.14
CA ARG A 214 -17.02 -3.83 -12.01
C ARG A 214 -15.82 -2.94 -11.85
N TYR A 215 -16.08 -1.71 -11.38
CA TYR A 215 -15.07 -0.75 -11.00
C TYR A 215 -15.28 -0.35 -9.54
N LEU A 216 -14.19 -0.23 -8.80
CA LEU A 216 -14.14 0.40 -7.48
C LEU A 216 -13.16 1.58 -7.57
N ALA A 217 -13.64 2.79 -7.28
CA ALA A 217 -12.80 3.97 -7.37
C ALA A 217 -11.58 3.89 -6.44
N ILE A 218 -11.76 3.25 -5.27
CA ILE A 218 -10.68 3.04 -4.32
C ILE A 218 -9.58 2.15 -4.90
N ASP A 219 -9.92 1.16 -5.73
CA ASP A 219 -8.95 0.21 -6.27
C ASP A 219 -8.37 0.70 -7.61
N GLN A 220 -9.17 1.34 -8.49
CA GLN A 220 -8.70 1.83 -9.80
C GLN A 220 -8.01 3.21 -9.72
N GLY A 221 -8.38 4.05 -8.75
CA GLY A 221 -7.77 5.37 -8.58
C GLY A 221 -6.26 5.37 -8.49
N PRO A 222 -5.65 4.49 -7.68
CA PRO A 222 -4.20 4.34 -7.60
C PRO A 222 -3.50 4.08 -8.93
N ILE A 223 -4.12 3.38 -9.88
CA ILE A 223 -3.53 3.12 -11.21
C ILE A 223 -3.17 4.44 -11.90
N ALA A 224 -4.14 5.34 -12.04
CA ALA A 224 -3.93 6.61 -12.73
C ALA A 224 -2.92 7.49 -11.99
N VAL A 225 -3.03 7.58 -10.67
CA VAL A 225 -2.15 8.41 -9.83
C VAL A 225 -0.71 7.90 -9.87
N MET A 226 -0.49 6.59 -9.73
CA MET A 226 0.87 6.03 -9.70
C MET A 226 1.51 6.01 -11.10
N ILE A 227 0.75 5.83 -12.16
CA ILE A 227 1.26 6.01 -13.53
C ILE A 227 1.69 7.47 -13.75
N GLU A 228 0.91 8.45 -13.30
CA GLU A 228 1.31 9.85 -13.42
C GLU A 228 2.52 10.19 -12.55
N ASN A 229 2.60 9.64 -11.36
CA ASN A 229 3.79 9.78 -10.52
C ASN A 229 5.04 9.15 -11.16
N TYR A 230 4.91 7.99 -11.80
CA TYR A 230 6.00 7.39 -12.57
C TYR A 230 6.45 8.26 -13.75
N ARG A 231 5.48 8.83 -14.50
CA ARG A 231 5.75 9.64 -15.70
C ARG A 231 6.35 11.02 -15.39
N SER A 232 5.83 11.72 -14.41
CA SER A 232 6.14 13.14 -14.17
C SER A 232 6.43 13.50 -12.72
N GLY A 233 6.04 12.64 -11.76
CA GLY A 233 6.09 12.95 -10.33
C GLY A 233 5.12 14.05 -9.92
N LEU A 234 4.05 14.30 -10.69
CA LEU A 234 3.17 15.47 -10.50
C LEU A 234 2.54 15.48 -9.11
N LEU A 235 1.88 14.39 -8.71
CA LEU A 235 1.18 14.34 -7.44
C LEU A 235 2.16 14.42 -6.26
N TRP A 236 3.30 13.75 -6.36
CA TRP A 236 4.38 13.83 -5.38
C TRP A 236 4.93 15.25 -5.24
N LYS A 237 5.19 15.96 -6.35
CA LYS A 237 5.66 17.35 -6.31
C LYS A 237 4.65 18.27 -5.63
N LEU A 238 3.36 18.14 -5.99
CA LEU A 238 2.29 18.96 -5.42
C LEU A 238 2.13 18.68 -3.92
N PHE A 239 2.00 17.42 -3.53
CA PHE A 239 1.77 17.04 -2.13
C PHE A 239 2.98 17.39 -1.25
N MET A 240 4.17 16.97 -1.66
CA MET A 240 5.41 17.18 -0.91
C MET A 240 5.84 18.65 -0.82
N SER A 241 5.36 19.53 -1.71
CA SER A 241 5.66 20.96 -1.65
C SER A 241 4.78 21.72 -0.65
N HIS A 242 3.71 21.11 -0.14
CA HIS A 242 2.80 21.79 0.78
C HIS A 242 3.48 22.07 2.13
N PRO A 243 3.46 23.34 2.64
CA PRO A 243 4.17 23.70 3.87
C PRO A 243 3.77 22.87 5.09
N ASP A 244 2.47 22.58 5.26
CA ASP A 244 1.99 21.80 6.38
C ASP A 244 2.50 20.34 6.30
N VAL A 245 2.55 19.76 5.10
CA VAL A 245 3.11 18.40 4.91
C VAL A 245 4.59 18.38 5.30
N GLN A 246 5.35 19.36 4.87
CA GLN A 246 6.77 19.49 5.26
C GLN A 246 6.94 19.65 6.78
N ALA A 247 6.10 20.48 7.39
CA ALA A 247 6.10 20.66 8.85
C ALA A 247 5.74 19.34 9.57
N GLY A 248 4.75 18.59 9.08
CA GLY A 248 4.36 17.29 9.63
C GLY A 248 5.48 16.25 9.52
N LEU A 249 6.08 16.12 8.35
CA LEU A 249 7.23 15.22 8.11
C LEU A 249 8.41 15.56 9.05
N THR A 250 8.77 16.82 9.15
CA THR A 250 9.85 17.29 10.03
C THR A 250 9.53 16.99 11.51
N LYS A 251 8.29 17.25 11.93
CA LYS A 251 7.83 17.00 13.30
C LYS A 251 7.94 15.53 13.70
N LEU A 252 7.70 14.62 12.76
CA LEU A 252 7.78 13.17 12.97
C LEU A 252 9.16 12.57 12.70
N GLY A 253 10.17 13.39 12.37
CA GLY A 253 11.54 12.94 12.15
C GLY A 253 11.80 12.32 10.78
N PHE A 254 10.90 12.52 9.81
CA PHE A 254 11.15 12.07 8.44
C PHE A 254 12.22 12.91 7.75
N ASN A 255 13.02 12.25 6.94
CA ASN A 255 13.99 12.87 6.04
C ASN A 255 13.59 12.54 4.58
N THR A 256 13.71 13.54 3.70
CA THR A 256 13.33 13.46 2.29
C THR A 256 14.50 13.69 1.33
N ASN A 257 15.74 13.39 1.75
CA ASN A 257 16.93 13.65 0.96
C ASN A 257 17.06 12.66 -0.21
N LYS A 258 16.88 13.19 -1.44
CA LYS A 258 16.93 12.41 -2.69
C LYS A 258 18.35 12.09 -3.18
N GLN A 259 19.40 12.56 -2.52
CA GLN A 259 20.78 12.35 -2.99
C GLN A 259 21.24 10.89 -2.89
N ASP A 260 20.65 10.10 -1.98
CA ASP A 260 21.05 8.71 -1.73
C ASP A 260 20.53 7.70 -2.77
N VAL A 261 19.60 8.07 -3.64
CA VAL A 261 18.90 7.12 -4.55
C VAL A 261 19.49 7.08 -5.97
N ARG A 262 20.35 8.03 -6.33
CA ARG A 262 20.93 8.11 -7.69
C ARG A 262 22.18 7.25 -7.91
N GLN A 263 22.59 6.44 -6.94
CA GLN A 263 23.85 5.68 -7.00
C GLN A 263 23.69 4.14 -6.95
N LYS A 264 22.57 3.59 -7.44
CA LYS A 264 22.56 2.12 -7.66
C LYS A 264 21.76 1.76 -8.89
#